data_877c8c8571558150cc11782fdb4d938b
#
_entry.id   877c8c8571558150cc11782fdb4d938b
#
_cell.length_a   1.000
_cell.length_b   1.000
_cell.length_c   1.000
_cell.angle_alpha   90.00
_cell.angle_beta   90.00
_cell.angle_gamma   90.00
#
_symmetry.space_group_name_H-M   'P 1'
#
loop_
_entity.id
_entity.type
_entity.pdbx_description
1 polymer ?
#
loop_
_entity_poly.entity_id
_entity_poly.type
_entity_poly.pdbx_seq_one_letter_code
_entity_poly.pdbx_strand_id
1 'polypeptide(L)'
;SKGNMAVLNMLNTKYFITPKGQAQQNPGAMGNAWFVDTINIVPNADAEIAGLNEFNPATTAIVDARFSKQIIDSLDNTAANIVLIVYKPNYLQYNSSSTNDGIAIFSEIYYSKGWNAYVDNKLTPHFRANYVLRGMQVPAGNHTIEFKFEPPSYFTSEIVAYVSSIILLLLLGFVSYTEFR
;
A
#
# COMPACT_ATOMS: atom_id res chain seq x y z
N SER A 1 -1.37 -0.18 30.05
CA SER A 1 -0.40 -0.39 28.96
C SER A 1 -0.24 0.93 28.22
N LYS A 2 0.96 1.47 28.18
CA LYS A 2 1.26 2.61 27.29
C LYS A 2 1.21 2.07 25.87
N GLY A 3 0.33 2.59 25.03
CA GLY A 3 0.29 2.22 23.60
C GLY A 3 1.65 2.45 22.95
N ASN A 4 2.01 1.62 21.95
CA ASN A 4 3.23 1.80 21.17
C ASN A 4 3.06 3.02 20.25
N MET A 5 3.62 4.18 20.67
CA MET A 5 3.51 5.43 19.93
C MET A 5 4.19 5.36 18.55
N ALA A 6 5.26 4.59 18.39
CA ALA A 6 5.93 4.40 17.10
C ALA A 6 4.96 3.78 16.08
N VAL A 7 4.21 2.75 16.50
CA VAL A 7 3.19 2.10 15.67
C VAL A 7 2.05 3.08 15.33
N LEU A 8 1.55 3.84 16.29
CA LEU A 8 0.48 4.81 16.04
C LEU A 8 0.93 5.93 15.09
N ASN A 9 2.18 6.36 15.20
CA ASN A 9 2.76 7.38 14.33
C ASN A 9 2.91 6.88 12.89
N MET A 10 3.43 5.66 12.68
CA MET A 10 3.58 5.09 11.34
C MET A 10 2.23 4.77 10.66
N LEU A 11 1.18 4.50 11.46
CA LEU A 11 -0.19 4.34 10.97
C LEU A 11 -0.89 5.69 10.72
N ASN A 12 -0.15 6.79 10.78
CA ASN A 12 -0.66 8.15 10.56
C ASN A 12 -1.87 8.51 11.44
N THR A 13 -1.88 8.02 12.69
CA THR A 13 -2.92 8.36 13.67
C THR A 13 -2.82 9.83 14.01
N LYS A 14 -3.71 10.66 13.49
CA LYS A 14 -3.67 12.13 13.61
C LYS A 14 -4.24 12.65 14.92
N TYR A 15 -5.21 11.92 15.49
CA TYR A 15 -5.91 12.36 16.69
C TYR A 15 -6.14 11.19 17.65
N PHE A 16 -6.07 11.48 18.94
CA PHE A 16 -6.48 10.62 20.04
C PHE A 16 -7.75 11.16 20.67
N ILE A 17 -8.69 10.29 20.98
CA ILE A 17 -9.85 10.68 21.81
C ILE A 17 -9.52 10.35 23.26
N THR A 18 -9.47 11.39 24.11
CA THR A 18 -9.22 11.24 25.53
C THR A 18 -10.41 10.59 26.25
N PRO A 19 -10.22 10.04 27.47
CA PRO A 19 -11.34 9.48 28.25
C PRO A 19 -12.47 10.49 28.53
N LYS A 20 -12.19 11.78 28.41
CA LYS A 20 -13.19 12.87 28.54
C LYS A 20 -13.89 13.23 27.22
N GLY A 21 -13.66 12.44 26.14
CA GLY A 21 -14.26 12.68 24.82
C GLY A 21 -13.63 13.83 24.03
N GLN A 22 -12.50 14.38 24.45
CA GLN A 22 -11.82 15.46 23.73
C GLN A 22 -10.84 14.89 22.71
N ALA A 23 -10.82 15.46 21.49
CA ALA A 23 -9.83 15.14 20.48
C ALA A 23 -8.51 15.86 20.79
N GLN A 24 -7.41 15.10 20.84
CA GLN A 24 -6.05 15.62 21.02
C GLN A 24 -5.25 15.28 19.76
N GLN A 25 -4.62 16.29 19.15
CA GLN A 25 -3.77 16.07 17.98
C GLN A 25 -2.50 15.29 18.35
N ASN A 26 -2.11 14.35 17.47
CA ASN A 26 -0.84 13.64 17.55
C ASN A 26 0.22 14.35 16.68
N PRO A 27 1.15 15.10 17.27
CA PRO A 27 2.20 15.78 16.49
C PRO A 27 3.23 14.82 15.89
N GLY A 28 3.27 13.55 16.35
CA GLY A 28 4.18 12.52 15.85
C GLY A 28 3.65 11.73 14.65
N ALA A 29 2.44 12.01 14.14
CA ALA A 29 1.89 11.33 12.97
C ALA A 29 2.80 11.56 11.74
N MET A 30 3.23 10.48 11.07
CA MET A 30 4.28 10.52 10.04
C MET A 30 3.79 10.91 8.65
N GLY A 31 2.49 11.13 8.47
CA GLY A 31 1.91 11.42 7.17
C GLY A 31 1.61 10.16 6.35
N ASN A 32 1.43 10.36 5.04
CA ASN A 32 0.95 9.30 4.16
C ASN A 32 2.08 8.45 3.57
N ALA A 33 3.30 9.00 3.48
CA ALA A 33 4.48 8.28 3.00
C ALA A 33 5.77 8.99 3.45
N TRP A 34 6.88 8.25 3.56
CA TRP A 34 8.21 8.76 3.88
C TRP A 34 9.28 7.78 3.40
N PHE A 35 10.50 8.25 3.23
CA PHE A 35 11.67 7.41 2.98
C PHE A 35 12.31 6.96 4.29
N VAL A 36 12.98 5.80 4.25
CA VAL A 36 13.72 5.25 5.40
C VAL A 36 15.19 5.06 5.06
N ASP A 37 16.06 5.21 6.08
CA ASP A 37 17.52 5.13 5.93
C ASP A 37 18.04 3.70 6.15
N THR A 38 17.27 2.86 6.81
CA THR A 38 17.68 1.51 7.22
C THR A 38 16.55 0.50 7.03
N ILE A 39 16.91 -0.67 6.53
CA ILE A 39 16.01 -1.82 6.47
C ILE A 39 16.53 -2.93 7.38
N ASN A 40 15.69 -3.36 8.31
CA ASN A 40 15.91 -4.49 9.18
C ASN A 40 15.20 -5.73 8.62
N ILE A 41 15.94 -6.64 7.98
CA ILE A 41 15.38 -7.88 7.46
C ILE A 41 15.32 -8.90 8.58
N VAL A 42 14.13 -9.44 8.84
CA VAL A 42 13.85 -10.42 9.90
C VAL A 42 13.31 -11.72 9.32
N PRO A 43 13.50 -12.86 10.00
CA PRO A 43 13.26 -14.18 9.40
C PRO A 43 11.78 -14.50 9.10
N ASN A 44 10.84 -13.87 9.80
CA ASN A 44 9.41 -14.15 9.66
C ASN A 44 8.54 -13.03 10.23
N ALA A 45 7.21 -13.18 10.08
CA ALA A 45 6.23 -12.19 10.53
C ALA A 45 6.20 -12.01 12.06
N ASP A 46 6.49 -13.04 12.84
CA ASP A 46 6.52 -12.94 14.31
C ASP A 46 7.70 -12.07 14.78
N ALA A 47 8.85 -12.23 14.14
CA ALA A 47 10.00 -11.36 14.37
C ALA A 47 9.76 -9.93 13.86
N GLU A 48 9.01 -9.77 12.75
CA GLU A 48 8.65 -8.47 12.19
C GLU A 48 7.76 -7.69 13.19
N ILE A 49 6.71 -8.30 13.73
CA ILE A 49 5.83 -7.64 14.70
C ILE A 49 6.54 -7.40 16.04
N ALA A 50 7.41 -8.33 16.49
CA ALA A 50 8.19 -8.14 17.70
C ALA A 50 9.15 -6.95 17.61
N GLY A 51 9.77 -6.76 16.43
CA GLY A 51 10.68 -5.64 16.16
C GLY A 51 10.02 -4.27 16.23
N LEU A 52 8.70 -4.18 16.08
CA LEU A 52 7.97 -2.91 16.19
C LEU A 52 7.94 -2.33 17.62
N ASN A 53 8.39 -3.09 18.63
CA ASN A 53 8.43 -2.59 20.00
C ASN A 53 9.59 -1.61 20.25
N GLU A 54 10.69 -1.73 19.49
CA GLU A 54 11.94 -1.00 19.75
C GLU A 54 12.55 -0.48 18.44
N PHE A 55 11.79 0.27 17.62
CA PHE A 55 12.30 0.84 16.38
C PHE A 55 11.86 2.29 16.20
N ASN A 56 12.61 3.02 15.40
CA ASN A 56 12.21 4.35 14.95
C ASN A 56 11.62 4.26 13.53
N PRO A 57 10.30 4.33 13.36
CA PRO A 57 9.68 4.20 12.05
C PRO A 57 10.06 5.32 11.07
N ALA A 58 10.57 6.45 11.55
CA ALA A 58 10.99 7.56 10.69
C ALA A 58 12.25 7.26 9.89
N THR A 59 13.12 6.39 10.43
CA THR A 59 14.42 6.09 9.82
C THR A 59 14.58 4.62 9.45
N THR A 60 13.78 3.74 10.03
CA THR A 60 13.96 2.29 9.90
C THR A 60 12.66 1.62 9.50
N ALA A 61 12.74 0.69 8.55
CA ALA A 61 11.66 -0.25 8.27
C ALA A 61 12.08 -1.68 8.64
N ILE A 62 11.12 -2.47 9.12
CA ILE A 62 11.30 -3.89 9.43
C ILE A 62 10.58 -4.69 8.34
N VAL A 63 11.27 -5.65 7.73
CA VAL A 63 10.76 -6.40 6.59
C VAL A 63 11.03 -7.89 6.76
N ASP A 64 10.01 -8.70 6.52
CA ASP A 64 10.12 -10.15 6.49
C ASP A 64 11.04 -10.62 5.34
N ALA A 65 11.92 -11.58 5.61
CA ALA A 65 12.92 -12.10 4.67
C ALA A 65 12.33 -12.60 3.33
N ARG A 66 11.04 -12.97 3.29
CA ARG A 66 10.35 -13.33 2.04
C ARG A 66 10.33 -12.23 0.99
N PHE A 67 10.48 -10.97 1.41
CA PHE A 67 10.50 -9.80 0.54
C PHE A 67 11.92 -9.27 0.26
N SER A 68 12.98 -9.88 0.80
CA SER A 68 14.36 -9.41 0.70
C SER A 68 14.84 -9.18 -0.73
N LYS A 69 14.36 -9.97 -1.70
CA LYS A 69 14.73 -9.84 -3.13
C LYS A 69 14.23 -8.52 -3.77
N GLN A 70 13.35 -7.78 -3.11
CA GLN A 70 12.80 -6.51 -3.59
C GLN A 70 13.46 -5.29 -2.94
N ILE A 71 14.52 -5.52 -2.16
CA ILE A 71 15.19 -4.50 -1.34
C ILE A 71 16.61 -4.30 -1.88
N ILE A 72 16.99 -3.03 -2.05
CA ILE A 72 18.37 -2.64 -2.36
C ILE A 72 19.23 -2.59 -1.09
N ASP A 73 20.49 -2.93 -1.21
CA ASP A 73 21.43 -3.03 -0.08
C ASP A 73 21.92 -1.67 0.44
N SER A 74 21.81 -0.61 -0.36
CA SER A 74 22.31 0.72 -0.01
C SER A 74 21.18 1.74 -0.04
N LEU A 75 20.98 2.42 1.08
CA LEU A 75 20.02 3.50 1.23
C LEU A 75 20.76 4.78 1.60
N ASP A 76 20.54 5.84 0.82
CA ASP A 76 20.94 7.19 1.16
C ASP A 76 19.79 8.11 0.79
N ASN A 77 18.99 8.49 1.79
CA ASN A 77 17.79 9.28 1.61
C ASN A 77 17.99 10.76 1.96
N THR A 78 19.24 11.23 1.90
CA THR A 78 19.54 12.65 2.08
C THR A 78 18.73 13.48 1.07
N ALA A 79 17.91 14.40 1.56
CA ALA A 79 17.03 15.25 0.77
C ALA A 79 15.93 14.52 -0.05
N ALA A 80 15.50 13.33 0.39
CA ALA A 80 14.37 12.63 -0.21
C ALA A 80 13.03 13.16 0.34
N ASN A 81 12.05 13.33 -0.56
CA ASN A 81 10.69 13.78 -0.22
C ASN A 81 9.65 12.98 -1.00
N ILE A 82 8.50 12.73 -0.39
CA ILE A 82 7.35 12.09 -1.03
C ILE A 82 6.05 12.71 -0.51
N VAL A 83 5.15 13.08 -1.41
CA VAL A 83 3.90 13.78 -1.07
C VAL A 83 2.73 13.10 -1.75
N LEU A 84 1.66 12.86 -0.99
CA LEU A 84 0.37 12.39 -1.51
C LEU A 84 -0.32 13.53 -2.29
N ILE A 85 -0.71 13.24 -3.53
CA ILE A 85 -1.38 14.18 -4.45
C ILE A 85 -2.85 13.83 -4.61
N VAL A 86 -3.18 12.53 -4.79
CA VAL A 86 -4.56 12.06 -4.97
C VAL A 86 -4.83 10.91 -4.02
N TYR A 87 -5.95 10.99 -3.31
CA TYR A 87 -6.47 9.93 -2.45
C TYR A 87 -7.90 9.57 -2.85
N LYS A 88 -8.07 8.38 -3.43
CA LYS A 88 -9.38 7.80 -3.77
C LYS A 88 -9.43 6.34 -3.28
N PRO A 89 -10.59 5.75 -3.08
CA PRO A 89 -10.71 4.37 -2.57
C PRO A 89 -9.91 3.33 -3.35
N ASN A 90 -9.82 3.48 -4.68
CA ASN A 90 -9.15 2.50 -5.58
C ASN A 90 -7.92 3.08 -6.28
N TYR A 91 -7.48 4.29 -5.92
CA TYR A 91 -6.39 4.99 -6.59
C TYR A 91 -5.69 5.98 -5.66
N LEU A 92 -4.38 5.82 -5.54
CA LEU A 92 -3.52 6.73 -4.79
C LEU A 92 -2.43 7.23 -5.73
N GLN A 93 -2.08 8.52 -5.64
CA GLN A 93 -0.98 9.10 -6.40
C GLN A 93 -0.08 9.91 -5.47
N TYR A 94 1.21 9.67 -5.61
CA TYR A 94 2.26 10.40 -4.90
C TYR A 94 3.25 10.98 -5.89
N ASN A 95 3.87 12.10 -5.54
CA ASN A 95 5.06 12.61 -6.20
C ASN A 95 6.25 12.42 -5.26
N SER A 96 7.34 11.88 -5.77
CA SER A 96 8.61 11.72 -5.06
C SER A 96 9.71 12.54 -5.71
N SER A 97 10.67 12.95 -4.89
CA SER A 97 11.92 13.60 -5.33
C SER A 97 13.03 13.11 -4.41
N SER A 98 14.08 12.53 -4.98
CA SER A 98 15.25 12.09 -4.22
C SER A 98 16.52 12.17 -5.05
N THR A 99 17.67 12.32 -4.40
CA THR A 99 18.98 12.34 -5.08
C THR A 99 19.48 10.94 -5.40
N ASN A 100 19.06 9.95 -4.64
CA ASN A 100 19.50 8.56 -4.75
C ASN A 100 18.29 7.61 -4.76
N ASP A 101 18.52 6.37 -5.20
CA ASP A 101 17.53 5.30 -5.04
C ASP A 101 17.24 5.09 -3.56
N GLY A 102 15.96 4.92 -3.21
CA GLY A 102 15.54 4.79 -1.82
C GLY A 102 14.39 3.82 -1.63
N ILE A 103 14.10 3.51 -0.37
CA ILE A 103 12.90 2.78 0.01
C ILE A 103 11.90 3.75 0.64
N ALA A 104 10.73 3.85 0.01
CA ALA A 104 9.61 4.59 0.56
C ALA A 104 8.63 3.65 1.28
N ILE A 105 8.17 4.09 2.46
CA ILE A 105 7.10 3.44 3.22
C ILE A 105 5.84 4.28 3.07
N PHE A 106 4.72 3.62 2.85
CA PHE A 106 3.41 4.24 2.69
C PHE A 106 2.52 3.81 3.86
N SER A 107 1.87 4.77 4.50
CA SER A 107 0.91 4.51 5.60
C SER A 107 -0.41 3.95 5.05
N GLU A 108 -0.30 2.88 4.28
CA GLU A 108 -1.38 2.16 3.64
C GLU A 108 -1.22 0.66 3.89
N ILE A 109 -2.33 -0.02 4.16
CA ILE A 109 -2.30 -1.46 4.46
C ILE A 109 -1.86 -2.24 3.21
N TYR A 110 -0.83 -3.07 3.38
CA TYR A 110 -0.40 -4.01 2.34
C TYR A 110 -1.45 -5.09 2.10
N TYR A 111 -1.87 -5.22 0.85
CA TYR A 111 -2.75 -6.29 0.40
C TYR A 111 -2.26 -6.80 -0.95
N SER A 112 -1.81 -8.07 -0.97
CA SER A 112 -1.15 -8.68 -2.13
C SER A 112 -2.08 -8.99 -3.32
N LYS A 113 -3.41 -8.94 -3.10
CA LYS A 113 -4.40 -9.34 -4.11
C LYS A 113 -5.17 -8.14 -4.63
N GLY A 114 -4.62 -7.48 -5.64
CA GLY A 114 -5.34 -6.44 -6.37
C GLY A 114 -4.71 -5.05 -6.38
N TRP A 115 -3.89 -4.67 -5.40
CA TRP A 115 -3.13 -3.44 -5.49
C TRP A 115 -1.88 -3.63 -6.36
N ASN A 116 -1.78 -2.85 -7.42
CA ASN A 116 -0.59 -2.72 -8.26
C ASN A 116 0.06 -1.35 -8.00
N ALA A 117 1.40 -1.32 -7.99
CA ALA A 117 2.16 -0.08 -7.89
C ALA A 117 2.84 0.22 -9.23
N TYR A 118 2.88 1.49 -9.58
CA TYR A 118 3.50 2.00 -10.80
C TYR A 118 4.42 3.17 -10.47
N VAL A 119 5.59 3.21 -11.10
CA VAL A 119 6.47 4.38 -11.14
C VAL A 119 6.50 4.86 -12.59
N ASP A 120 6.08 6.08 -12.85
CA ASP A 120 5.97 6.70 -14.18
C ASP A 120 5.26 5.78 -15.19
N ASN A 121 4.11 5.22 -14.80
CA ASN A 121 3.31 4.25 -15.55
C ASN A 121 3.96 2.86 -15.74
N LYS A 122 5.13 2.58 -15.18
CA LYS A 122 5.77 1.27 -15.24
C LYS A 122 5.41 0.46 -14.00
N LEU A 123 4.83 -0.74 -14.19
CA LEU A 123 4.52 -1.66 -13.09
C LEU A 123 5.80 -1.97 -12.29
N THR A 124 5.76 -1.70 -11.00
CA THR A 124 6.89 -1.82 -10.08
C THR A 124 6.48 -2.67 -8.88
N PRO A 125 7.32 -3.62 -8.45
CA PRO A 125 7.04 -4.42 -7.27
C PRO A 125 6.92 -3.54 -6.02
N HIS A 126 6.00 -3.92 -5.12
CA HIS A 126 5.90 -3.39 -3.78
C HIS A 126 5.78 -4.55 -2.79
N PHE A 127 6.14 -4.32 -1.54
CA PHE A 127 6.24 -5.35 -0.51
C PHE A 127 5.60 -4.91 0.79
N ARG A 128 5.47 -5.85 1.74
CA ARG A 128 5.03 -5.55 3.09
C ARG A 128 6.21 -5.10 3.95
N ALA A 129 6.04 -4.00 4.65
CA ALA A 129 6.97 -3.47 5.63
C ALA A 129 6.23 -3.16 6.95
N ASN A 130 6.95 -3.16 8.06
CA ASN A 130 6.42 -2.85 9.38
C ASN A 130 5.15 -3.63 9.70
N TYR A 131 5.13 -4.92 9.31
CA TYR A 131 4.06 -5.89 9.50
C TYR A 131 2.79 -5.66 8.68
N VAL A 132 2.37 -4.42 8.44
CA VAL A 132 1.10 -4.08 7.77
C VAL A 132 1.21 -3.06 6.65
N LEU A 133 2.28 -2.27 6.59
CA LEU A 133 2.42 -1.16 5.65
C LEU A 133 2.95 -1.61 4.28
N ARG A 134 2.83 -0.74 3.28
CA ARG A 134 3.44 -0.93 1.96
C ARG A 134 4.82 -0.30 1.94
N GLY A 135 5.78 -1.01 1.36
CA GLY A 135 7.09 -0.49 1.03
C GLY A 135 7.38 -0.71 -0.45
N MET A 136 8.15 0.18 -1.06
CA MET A 136 8.65 -0.02 -2.42
C MET A 136 9.97 0.70 -2.64
N GLN A 137 10.75 0.20 -3.59
CA GLN A 137 11.92 0.89 -4.09
C GLN A 137 11.49 2.01 -5.03
N VAL A 138 12.05 3.19 -4.83
CA VAL A 138 11.81 4.38 -5.66
C VAL A 138 13.16 4.82 -6.23
N PRO A 139 13.29 4.98 -7.55
CA PRO A 139 14.53 5.44 -8.18
C PRO A 139 14.89 6.88 -7.79
N ALA A 140 16.15 7.25 -8.01
CA ALA A 140 16.60 8.64 -7.92
C ALA A 140 15.92 9.50 -8.97
N GLY A 141 15.60 10.74 -8.60
CA GLY A 141 14.94 11.71 -9.49
C GLY A 141 13.56 12.14 -8.99
N ASN A 142 12.80 12.71 -9.91
CA ASN A 142 11.41 13.10 -9.69
C ASN A 142 10.50 12.08 -10.36
N HIS A 143 9.64 11.44 -9.59
CA HIS A 143 8.78 10.37 -10.08
C HIS A 143 7.34 10.54 -9.63
N THR A 144 6.41 10.08 -10.47
CA THR A 144 5.01 9.88 -10.10
C THR A 144 4.80 8.42 -9.72
N ILE A 145 4.35 8.19 -8.50
CA ILE A 145 4.04 6.85 -7.98
C ILE A 145 2.54 6.71 -7.88
N GLU A 146 2.01 5.64 -8.46
CA GLU A 146 0.58 5.36 -8.44
C GLU A 146 0.33 3.97 -7.83
N PHE A 147 -0.68 3.88 -6.98
CA PHE A 147 -1.26 2.61 -6.57
C PHE A 147 -2.67 2.50 -7.15
N LYS A 148 -2.94 1.42 -7.87
CA LYS A 148 -4.25 1.12 -8.49
C LYS A 148 -4.78 -0.19 -7.96
N PHE A 149 -6.06 -0.20 -7.57
CA PHE A 149 -6.72 -1.43 -7.16
C PHE A 149 -7.33 -2.12 -8.38
N GLU A 150 -6.66 -3.17 -8.84
CA GLU A 150 -6.96 -3.87 -10.09
C GLU A 150 -7.02 -5.39 -9.84
N PRO A 151 -7.97 -5.89 -9.01
CA PRO A 151 -8.04 -7.30 -8.69
C PRO A 151 -8.45 -8.14 -9.91
N PRO A 152 -7.64 -9.14 -10.35
CA PRO A 152 -7.95 -9.94 -11.51
C PRO A 152 -9.28 -10.69 -11.39
N SER A 153 -9.67 -11.07 -10.18
CA SER A 153 -10.94 -11.73 -9.90
C SER A 153 -12.17 -10.89 -10.27
N TYR A 154 -12.08 -9.57 -10.13
CA TYR A 154 -13.16 -8.65 -10.48
C TYR A 154 -13.44 -8.69 -11.99
N PHE A 155 -12.41 -8.50 -12.81
CA PHE A 155 -12.53 -8.51 -14.27
C PHE A 155 -13.02 -9.87 -14.80
N THR A 156 -12.51 -10.97 -14.25
CA THR A 156 -12.97 -12.31 -14.64
C THR A 156 -14.43 -12.52 -14.28
N SER A 157 -14.86 -12.14 -13.09
CA SER A 157 -16.25 -12.28 -12.63
C SER A 157 -17.21 -11.42 -13.47
N GLU A 158 -16.80 -10.23 -13.86
CA GLU A 158 -17.58 -9.32 -14.69
C GLU A 158 -17.84 -9.95 -16.10
N ILE A 159 -16.79 -10.48 -16.73
CA ILE A 159 -16.92 -11.17 -18.02
C ILE A 159 -17.87 -12.38 -17.91
N VAL A 160 -17.73 -13.20 -16.88
CA VAL A 160 -18.62 -14.35 -16.65
C VAL A 160 -20.06 -13.90 -16.47
N ALA A 161 -20.31 -12.83 -15.72
CA ALA A 161 -21.65 -12.27 -15.53
C ALA A 161 -22.26 -11.77 -16.84
N TYR A 162 -21.51 -11.04 -17.66
CA TYR A 162 -21.99 -10.59 -18.97
C TYR A 162 -22.31 -11.76 -19.91
N VAL A 163 -21.43 -12.74 -20.03
CA VAL A 163 -21.65 -13.93 -20.89
C VAL A 163 -22.89 -14.69 -20.43
N SER A 164 -23.03 -14.93 -19.13
CA SER A 164 -24.20 -15.63 -18.57
C SER A 164 -25.50 -14.89 -18.85
N SER A 165 -25.50 -13.56 -18.73
CA SER A 165 -26.68 -12.72 -19.01
C SER A 165 -27.06 -12.78 -20.49
N ILE A 166 -26.11 -12.74 -21.41
CA ILE A 166 -26.35 -12.84 -22.84
C ILE A 166 -26.95 -14.22 -23.18
N ILE A 167 -26.40 -15.31 -22.64
CA ILE A 167 -26.93 -16.66 -22.85
C ILE A 167 -28.37 -16.75 -22.35
N LEU A 168 -28.67 -16.20 -21.17
CA LEU A 168 -30.03 -16.21 -20.63
C LEU A 168 -31.03 -15.47 -21.55
N LEU A 169 -30.64 -14.28 -22.04
CA LEU A 169 -31.48 -13.51 -22.95
C LEU A 169 -31.73 -14.23 -24.28
N LEU A 170 -30.71 -14.91 -24.83
CA LEU A 170 -30.86 -15.70 -26.04
C LEU A 170 -31.80 -16.89 -25.82
N LEU A 171 -31.73 -17.59 -24.68
CA LEU A 171 -32.63 -18.68 -24.32
C LEU A 171 -34.07 -18.20 -24.18
N LEU A 172 -34.27 -17.07 -23.47
CA LEU A 172 -35.61 -16.49 -23.34
C LEU A 172 -36.21 -16.06 -24.69
N GLY A 173 -35.39 -15.45 -25.56
CA GLY A 173 -35.79 -15.06 -26.90
C GLY A 173 -36.14 -16.28 -27.75
N PHE A 174 -35.36 -17.35 -27.66
CA PHE A 174 -35.64 -18.60 -28.36
C PHE A 174 -36.93 -19.27 -27.89
N VAL A 175 -37.14 -19.38 -26.58
CA VAL A 175 -38.40 -19.92 -26.01
C VAL A 175 -39.60 -19.10 -26.49
N SER A 176 -39.54 -17.77 -26.35
CA SER A 176 -40.60 -16.87 -26.80
C SER A 176 -40.89 -17.04 -28.28
N TYR A 177 -39.86 -17.14 -29.12
CA TYR A 177 -40.03 -17.36 -30.56
C TYR A 177 -40.72 -18.71 -30.89
N THR A 178 -40.41 -19.76 -30.12
CA THR A 178 -41.04 -21.09 -30.35
C THR A 178 -42.48 -21.16 -29.87
N GLU A 179 -42.86 -20.43 -28.83
CA GLU A 179 -44.21 -20.36 -28.29
C GLU A 179 -45.17 -19.54 -29.16
N PHE A 180 -44.69 -18.50 -29.85
CA PHE A 180 -45.48 -17.61 -30.68
C PHE A 180 -45.49 -17.98 -32.17
N ARG A 181 -44.86 -19.10 -32.55
CA ARG A 181 -44.89 -19.64 -33.90
C ARG A 181 -45.87 -20.81 -34.03
#